data_6fdb2c4987255d4f1a1feac0b7325fb3
#
_entry.id   6fdb2c4987255d4f1a1feac0b7325fb3
#
_cell.length_a   1.000
_cell.length_b   1.000
_cell.length_c   1.000
_cell.angle_alpha   90.00
_cell.angle_beta   90.00
_cell.angle_gamma   90.00
#
_symmetry.space_group_name_H-M   'P 1'
#
loop_
_entity.id
_entity.type
_entity.pdbx_description
1 polymer ?
#
loop_
_entity_poly.entity_id
_entity_poly.type
_entity_poly.pdbx_seq_one_letter_code
_entity_poly.pdbx_strand_id
1 'polypeptide(L)'
;MTHDTNDAETGMTGIFSRDMIRLDDEEPDAPDTPETPGGSEKETQKPQAAELEEKLFKQRKVLIFGGINDKIARDVTGRLLALAGESDKPIDVYVNSPGGHVESGDTIHDMIRFVDSVAPVNMIGTGWVASAGALIFAAGHKDRRFCLPNTRFLLHQPMGGVRGPATDIDIEAREIIKMRERLNRLFARETGHSYEKISKDTDRNYWMSAQEAIDYGLVTRIISKLSDIH
;
A
#
# COMPACT_ATOMS: atom_id res chain seq x y z
N MET A 1 -45.77 -59.24 -19.76
CA MET A 1 -45.11 -59.87 -18.62
C MET A 1 -44.26 -58.77 -18.04
N THR A 2 -44.82 -57.85 -17.17
CA THR A 2 -44.96 -58.05 -15.71
C THR A 2 -43.59 -58.23 -15.05
N HIS A 3 -43.10 -57.32 -14.33
CA HIS A 3 -43.15 -56.86 -12.94
C HIS A 3 -42.08 -55.83 -12.74
N ASP A 4 -42.28 -54.59 -12.33
CA ASP A 4 -42.74 -54.15 -11.01
C ASP A 4 -41.73 -54.40 -9.86
N THR A 5 -41.41 -53.38 -9.22
CA THR A 5 -41.16 -52.97 -7.81
C THR A 5 -39.78 -52.45 -7.57
N ASN A 6 -39.64 -51.24 -7.19
CA ASN A 6 -39.95 -50.53 -5.93
C ASN A 6 -38.69 -50.16 -5.14
N ASP A 7 -38.62 -48.91 -4.84
CA ASP A 7 -38.15 -48.26 -3.61
C ASP A 7 -36.75 -48.55 -3.04
N ALA A 8 -35.96 -47.51 -3.01
CA ALA A 8 -35.43 -47.01 -1.73
C ALA A 8 -34.87 -45.60 -1.90
N GLU A 9 -35.65 -44.63 -1.45
CA GLU A 9 -35.13 -43.33 -0.96
C GLU A 9 -34.06 -43.59 0.08
N THR A 10 -32.93 -42.89 -0.05
CA THR A 10 -32.23 -42.41 1.12
C THR A 10 -31.56 -41.08 0.76
N GLY A 11 -32.16 -40.05 1.35
CA GLY A 11 -31.69 -38.71 1.31
C GLY A 11 -30.30 -38.58 1.91
N MET A 12 -29.49 -37.77 1.25
CA MET A 12 -28.41 -37.06 1.89
C MET A 12 -28.54 -35.61 1.49
N THR A 13 -29.42 -34.93 2.22
CA THR A 13 -29.37 -33.47 2.37
C THR A 13 -28.05 -33.09 3.00
N GLY A 14 -27.07 -32.80 2.18
CA GLY A 14 -25.84 -32.15 2.59
C GLY A 14 -26.14 -30.70 2.91
N ILE A 15 -26.17 -30.43 4.18
CA ILE A 15 -26.24 -29.14 4.84
C ILE A 15 -25.05 -28.30 4.35
N PHE A 16 -25.27 -27.45 3.35
CA PHE A 16 -24.42 -26.26 3.20
C PHE A 16 -25.06 -25.12 3.99
N SER A 17 -24.61 -25.03 5.23
CA SER A 17 -24.89 -23.93 6.13
C SER A 17 -24.60 -22.59 5.44
N ARG A 18 -25.62 -21.75 5.44
CA ARG A 18 -25.65 -20.38 4.93
C ARG A 18 -25.04 -19.39 5.94
N ASP A 19 -24.11 -19.84 6.77
CA ASP A 19 -23.50 -19.04 7.83
C ASP A 19 -22.00 -18.89 7.55
N MET A 20 -21.68 -17.94 6.71
CA MET A 20 -20.32 -17.39 6.74
C MET A 20 -20.35 -15.88 6.53
N ILE A 21 -20.23 -15.25 7.69
CA ILE A 21 -19.72 -13.90 7.95
C ILE A 21 -20.68 -12.77 7.59
N ARG A 22 -21.65 -12.55 8.46
CA ARG A 22 -22.03 -11.21 8.90
C ARG A 22 -21.07 -10.82 10.01
N LEU A 23 -20.22 -9.85 9.76
CA LEU A 23 -19.52 -9.06 10.76
C LEU A 23 -20.39 -7.83 11.08
N ASP A 24 -21.53 -8.07 11.72
CA ASP A 24 -22.29 -7.08 12.45
C ASP A 24 -22.26 -7.58 13.89
N ASP A 25 -21.21 -7.22 14.62
CA ASP A 25 -21.16 -7.36 16.07
C ASP A 25 -22.06 -6.28 16.67
N GLU A 26 -23.35 -6.60 16.83
CA GLU A 26 -24.18 -5.95 17.85
C GLU A 26 -23.77 -6.51 19.21
N GLU A 27 -23.00 -5.73 19.96
CA GLU A 27 -22.79 -6.01 21.38
C GLU A 27 -24.12 -5.91 22.13
N PRO A 28 -24.41 -6.86 23.05
CA PRO A 28 -25.58 -6.75 23.92
C PRO A 28 -25.42 -5.59 24.92
N ASP A 29 -26.50 -4.82 25.07
CA ASP A 29 -26.63 -3.75 26.01
C ASP A 29 -26.14 -4.14 27.43
N ALA A 30 -25.06 -3.49 27.87
CA ALA A 30 -24.60 -3.55 29.25
C ALA A 30 -25.46 -2.61 30.13
N PRO A 31 -25.77 -3.02 31.37
CA PRO A 31 -26.62 -2.22 32.25
C PRO A 31 -25.94 -0.91 32.65
N ASP A 32 -26.76 0.15 32.72
CA ASP A 32 -26.42 1.51 33.15
C ASP A 32 -25.58 1.52 34.43
N THR A 33 -24.33 1.94 34.30
CA THR A 33 -23.50 2.38 35.40
C THR A 33 -23.56 3.92 35.51
N PRO A 34 -23.70 4.50 36.70
CA PRO A 34 -23.89 5.93 36.85
C PRO A 34 -22.65 6.73 36.41
N GLU A 35 -22.92 7.78 35.61
CA GLU A 35 -21.92 8.72 35.09
C GLU A 35 -21.14 9.36 36.23
N THR A 36 -19.85 9.08 36.30
CA THR A 36 -18.91 9.90 37.08
C THR A 36 -18.46 11.05 36.18
N PRO A 37 -18.49 12.30 36.59
CA PRO A 37 -17.98 13.41 35.82
C PRO A 37 -16.44 13.36 35.85
N GLY A 38 -15.86 12.67 34.90
CA GLY A 38 -14.41 12.55 34.68
C GLY A 38 -13.96 13.42 33.54
N GLY A 39 -13.14 14.41 33.90
CA GLY A 39 -12.63 15.49 33.09
C GLY A 39 -11.88 15.11 31.84
N SER A 40 -12.04 15.93 30.86
CA SER A 40 -11.08 16.49 29.89
C SER A 40 -9.75 15.74 29.65
N GLU A 41 -9.74 14.59 28.98
CA GLU A 41 -8.51 14.04 28.40
C GLU A 41 -8.45 14.11 26.86
N LYS A 42 -9.51 14.61 26.20
CA LYS A 42 -9.57 14.71 24.74
C LYS A 42 -8.98 15.99 24.14
N GLU A 43 -8.69 17.00 24.93
CA GLU A 43 -8.19 18.29 24.41
C GLU A 43 -6.66 18.40 24.33
N THR A 44 -5.91 17.53 25.00
CA THR A 44 -4.43 17.61 25.03
C THR A 44 -3.72 16.89 23.87
N GLN A 45 -4.37 15.98 23.15
CA GLN A 45 -3.73 15.25 22.04
C GLN A 45 -3.73 16.03 20.70
N LYS A 46 -4.71 16.90 20.45
CA LYS A 46 -4.78 17.68 19.20
C LYS A 46 -3.61 18.67 19.04
N PRO A 47 -3.20 19.42 20.09
CA PRO A 47 -2.06 20.33 19.95
C PRO A 47 -0.74 19.63 19.66
N GLN A 48 -0.45 18.49 20.29
CA GLN A 48 0.79 17.75 20.10
C GLN A 48 0.93 17.14 18.71
N ALA A 49 -0.15 16.57 18.15
CA ALA A 49 -0.16 16.03 16.81
C ALA A 49 0.07 17.13 15.76
N ALA A 50 -0.60 18.28 15.91
CA ALA A 50 -0.44 19.42 15.02
C ALA A 50 0.98 20.01 15.09
N GLU A 51 1.58 20.09 16.28
CA GLU A 51 2.96 20.55 16.47
C GLU A 51 3.97 19.59 15.80
N LEU A 52 3.77 18.27 15.93
CA LEU A 52 4.61 17.27 15.25
C LEU A 52 4.52 17.41 13.74
N GLU A 53 3.32 17.54 13.20
CA GLU A 53 3.08 17.72 11.77
C GLU A 53 3.78 18.99 11.24
N GLU A 54 3.67 20.10 11.97
CA GLU A 54 4.36 21.36 11.62
C GLU A 54 5.88 21.21 11.65
N LYS A 55 6.44 20.50 12.64
CA LYS A 55 7.87 20.22 12.73
C LYS A 55 8.35 19.35 11.57
N LEU A 56 7.60 18.30 11.20
CA LEU A 56 7.92 17.46 10.05
C LEU A 56 7.88 18.27 8.75
N PHE A 57 6.87 19.09 8.57
CA PHE A 57 6.72 19.94 7.40
C PHE A 57 7.91 20.94 7.27
N LYS A 58 8.25 21.65 8.35
CA LYS A 58 9.41 22.54 8.38
C LYS A 58 10.74 21.83 8.08
N GLN A 59 10.86 20.55 8.44
CA GLN A 59 12.01 19.71 8.13
C GLN A 59 11.91 19.03 6.75
N ARG A 60 10.88 19.34 5.98
CA ARG A 60 10.61 18.79 4.64
C ARG A 60 10.53 17.26 4.63
N LYS A 61 9.88 16.69 5.67
CA LYS A 61 9.69 15.24 5.84
C LYS A 61 8.25 14.86 5.62
N VAL A 62 8.02 13.84 4.78
CA VAL A 62 6.71 13.27 4.47
C VAL A 62 6.70 11.82 4.92
N LEU A 63 5.65 11.43 5.65
CA LEU A 63 5.49 10.05 6.11
C LEU A 63 4.37 9.39 5.31
N ILE A 64 4.65 8.22 4.72
CA ILE A 64 3.68 7.35 4.04
C ILE A 64 3.64 6.04 4.81
N PHE A 65 2.81 5.99 5.86
CA PHE A 65 2.72 4.87 6.78
C PHE A 65 1.32 4.25 6.75
N GLY A 66 1.27 2.91 6.84
CA GLY A 66 0.02 2.17 6.82
C GLY A 66 -0.53 1.88 5.42
N GLY A 67 -1.81 1.53 5.33
CA GLY A 67 -2.47 1.15 4.08
C GLY A 67 -2.67 2.32 3.11
N ILE A 68 -2.34 2.12 1.85
CA ILE A 68 -2.52 3.15 0.80
C ILE A 68 -3.99 3.24 0.42
N ASN A 69 -4.53 4.45 0.45
CA ASN A 69 -5.90 4.79 0.08
C ASN A 69 -6.00 6.25 -0.41
N ASP A 70 -7.19 6.65 -0.86
CA ASP A 70 -7.43 7.99 -1.43
C ASP A 70 -7.14 9.13 -0.45
N LYS A 71 -7.42 8.92 0.85
CA LYS A 71 -7.12 9.93 1.87
C LYS A 71 -5.61 10.18 1.97
N ILE A 72 -4.82 9.12 2.07
CA ILE A 72 -3.36 9.21 2.12
C ILE A 72 -2.82 9.81 0.81
N ALA A 73 -3.35 9.41 -0.35
CA ALA A 73 -2.93 9.95 -1.63
C ALA A 73 -3.16 11.47 -1.70
N ARG A 74 -4.33 11.95 -1.27
CA ARG A 74 -4.64 13.38 -1.20
C ARG A 74 -3.71 14.12 -0.23
N ASP A 75 -3.53 13.59 0.98
CA ASP A 75 -2.75 14.25 2.03
C ASP A 75 -1.27 14.34 1.65
N VAL A 76 -0.69 13.28 1.08
CA VAL A 76 0.70 13.24 0.59
C VAL A 76 0.88 14.18 -0.61
N THR A 77 -0.04 14.15 -1.57
CA THR A 77 -0.04 15.05 -2.73
C THR A 77 -0.03 16.51 -2.29
N GLY A 78 -0.92 16.89 -1.38
CA GLY A 78 -0.97 18.26 -0.86
C GLY A 78 0.33 18.70 -0.19
N ARG A 79 0.96 17.82 0.61
CA ARG A 79 2.25 18.10 1.26
C ARG A 79 3.39 18.26 0.25
N LEU A 80 3.48 17.35 -0.73
CA LEU A 80 4.52 17.42 -1.77
C LEU A 80 4.43 18.73 -2.58
N LEU A 81 3.22 19.10 -3.00
CA LEU A 81 3.00 20.35 -3.73
C LEU A 81 3.34 21.58 -2.88
N ALA A 82 2.92 21.61 -1.61
CA ALA A 82 3.23 22.72 -0.70
C ALA A 82 4.73 22.85 -0.49
N LEU A 83 5.44 21.74 -0.22
CA LEU A 83 6.89 21.74 -0.03
C LEU A 83 7.67 22.16 -1.29
N ALA A 84 7.26 21.66 -2.48
CA ALA A 84 7.89 22.06 -3.74
C ALA A 84 7.62 23.53 -4.08
N GLY A 85 6.47 24.08 -3.68
CA GLY A 85 6.14 25.50 -3.83
C GLY A 85 6.93 26.43 -2.91
N GLU A 86 7.42 25.92 -1.76
CA GLU A 86 8.22 26.73 -0.81
C GLU A 86 9.70 26.87 -1.24
N SER A 87 10.31 25.80 -1.72
CA SER A 87 11.72 25.83 -2.15
C SER A 87 12.11 24.58 -2.94
N ASP A 88 13.27 24.66 -3.60
CA ASP A 88 13.94 23.61 -4.35
C ASP A 88 14.78 22.63 -3.48
N LYS A 89 14.75 22.80 -2.15
CA LYS A 89 15.50 21.93 -1.23
C LYS A 89 14.95 20.50 -1.26
N PRO A 90 15.78 19.48 -0.95
CA PRO A 90 15.33 18.10 -0.92
C PRO A 90 14.13 17.84 0.01
N ILE A 91 13.28 16.90 -0.38
CA ILE A 91 12.14 16.38 0.41
C ILE A 91 12.47 14.93 0.77
N ASP A 92 12.39 14.59 2.05
CA ASP A 92 12.61 13.22 2.53
C ASP A 92 11.26 12.52 2.72
N VAL A 93 11.00 11.47 1.94
CA VAL A 93 9.78 10.67 1.99
C VAL A 93 10.06 9.31 2.62
N TYR A 94 9.50 9.08 3.81
CA TYR A 94 9.64 7.82 4.54
C TYR A 94 8.46 6.91 4.23
N VAL A 95 8.75 5.68 3.81
CA VAL A 95 7.72 4.70 3.41
C VAL A 95 7.76 3.47 4.32
N ASN A 96 6.60 3.20 4.98
CA ASN A 96 6.33 1.99 5.74
C ASN A 96 4.89 1.55 5.47
N SER A 97 4.68 0.71 4.47
CA SER A 97 3.33 0.39 4.00
C SER A 97 3.20 -1.06 3.55
N PRO A 98 2.11 -1.75 3.93
CA PRO A 98 1.75 -3.05 3.37
C PRO A 98 1.25 -2.97 1.92
N GLY A 99 1.04 -1.78 1.38
CA GLY A 99 0.37 -1.54 0.11
C GLY A 99 -1.08 -1.10 0.30
N GLY A 100 -1.93 -1.35 -0.68
CA GLY A 100 -3.35 -0.97 -0.69
C GLY A 100 -3.83 -0.63 -2.09
N HIS A 101 -4.65 0.40 -2.22
CA HIS A 101 -5.26 0.81 -3.48
C HIS A 101 -4.23 1.26 -4.52
N VAL A 102 -4.20 0.59 -5.67
CA VAL A 102 -3.15 0.79 -6.68
C VAL A 102 -3.23 2.18 -7.31
N GLU A 103 -4.41 2.67 -7.65
CA GLU A 103 -4.61 3.99 -8.25
C GLU A 103 -4.23 5.13 -7.31
N SER A 104 -4.44 4.95 -6.00
CA SER A 104 -3.93 5.88 -4.98
C SER A 104 -2.40 5.82 -4.90
N GLY A 105 -1.81 4.63 -5.08
CA GLY A 105 -0.38 4.42 -5.22
C GLY A 105 0.20 5.11 -6.45
N ASP A 106 -0.46 4.98 -7.60
CA ASP A 106 -0.11 5.66 -8.84
C ASP A 106 -0.14 7.19 -8.68
N THR A 107 -1.19 7.71 -8.03
CA THR A 107 -1.31 9.15 -7.75
C THR A 107 -0.10 9.67 -6.96
N ILE A 108 0.30 8.96 -5.91
CA ILE A 108 1.47 9.36 -5.11
C ILE A 108 2.77 9.20 -5.92
N HIS A 109 2.92 8.08 -6.64
CA HIS A 109 4.08 7.82 -7.49
C HIS A 109 4.28 8.95 -8.50
N ASP A 110 3.24 9.31 -9.25
CA ASP A 110 3.33 10.34 -10.28
C ASP A 110 3.58 11.71 -9.66
N MET A 111 2.99 12.01 -8.50
CA MET A 111 3.22 13.26 -7.78
C MET A 111 4.66 13.39 -7.29
N ILE A 112 5.27 12.33 -6.77
CA ILE A 112 6.69 12.32 -6.39
C ILE A 112 7.56 12.67 -7.60
N ARG A 113 7.33 12.02 -8.74
CA ARG A 113 8.08 12.29 -9.98
C ARG A 113 7.85 13.70 -10.51
N PHE A 114 6.62 14.21 -10.38
CA PHE A 114 6.28 15.55 -10.81
C PHE A 114 7.03 16.62 -10.00
N VAL A 115 7.06 16.50 -8.68
CA VAL A 115 7.75 17.48 -7.82
C VAL A 115 9.26 17.30 -7.82
N ASP A 116 9.78 16.10 -8.12
CA ASP A 116 11.23 15.82 -8.20
C ASP A 116 11.93 16.67 -9.28
N SER A 117 11.19 17.19 -10.26
CA SER A 117 11.70 18.12 -11.25
C SER A 117 12.04 19.51 -10.69
N VAL A 118 11.48 19.86 -9.53
CA VAL A 118 11.69 21.15 -8.84
C VAL A 118 12.48 20.95 -7.56
N ALA A 119 12.06 20.04 -6.70
CA ALA A 119 12.66 19.74 -5.41
C ALA A 119 13.03 18.24 -5.36
N PRO A 120 14.32 17.89 -5.25
CA PRO A 120 14.75 16.49 -5.21
C PRO A 120 14.05 15.70 -4.12
N VAL A 121 13.56 14.49 -4.45
CA VAL A 121 12.86 13.62 -3.50
C VAL A 121 13.73 12.42 -3.13
N ASN A 122 14.08 12.32 -1.85
CA ASN A 122 14.75 11.15 -1.28
C ASN A 122 13.70 10.17 -0.78
N MET A 123 13.79 8.91 -1.20
CA MET A 123 12.90 7.83 -0.73
C MET A 123 13.61 7.01 0.33
N ILE A 124 13.01 6.87 1.50
CA ILE A 124 13.57 6.12 2.62
C ILE A 124 12.59 5.00 3.03
N GLY A 125 12.93 3.76 2.69
CA GLY A 125 12.17 2.58 3.12
C GLY A 125 12.46 2.22 4.57
N THR A 126 11.42 1.88 5.35
CA THR A 126 11.55 1.39 6.73
C THR A 126 10.49 0.33 7.04
N GLY A 127 10.82 -0.63 7.90
CA GLY A 127 9.93 -1.74 8.24
C GLY A 127 9.59 -2.59 7.02
N TRP A 128 8.46 -2.33 6.39
CA TRP A 128 8.11 -2.97 5.12
C TRP A 128 7.65 -1.97 4.05
N VAL A 129 8.02 -2.26 2.82
CA VAL A 129 7.69 -1.48 1.63
C VAL A 129 7.09 -2.46 0.63
N ALA A 130 5.77 -2.62 0.67
CA ALA A 130 5.10 -3.72 0.00
C ALA A 130 4.04 -3.25 -1.01
N SER A 131 3.89 -3.97 -2.14
CA SER A 131 2.80 -3.78 -3.10
C SER A 131 2.72 -2.33 -3.61
N ALA A 132 1.59 -1.62 -3.44
CA ALA A 132 1.47 -0.20 -3.77
C ALA A 132 2.50 0.68 -3.03
N GLY A 133 2.98 0.28 -1.84
CA GLY A 133 4.08 0.96 -1.15
C GLY A 133 5.40 0.84 -1.92
N ALA A 134 5.68 -0.31 -2.53
CA ALA A 134 6.86 -0.50 -3.38
C ALA A 134 6.73 0.29 -4.70
N LEU A 135 5.54 0.40 -5.27
CA LEU A 135 5.26 1.26 -6.42
C LEU A 135 5.59 2.72 -6.10
N ILE A 136 5.12 3.23 -4.96
CA ILE A 136 5.43 4.59 -4.50
C ILE A 136 6.93 4.77 -4.28
N PHE A 137 7.60 3.81 -3.63
CA PHE A 137 9.03 3.86 -3.38
C PHE A 137 9.86 3.92 -4.67
N ALA A 138 9.42 3.19 -5.70
CA ALA A 138 10.07 3.19 -7.01
C ALA A 138 9.95 4.52 -7.77
N ALA A 139 9.13 5.47 -7.30
CA ALA A 139 9.02 6.80 -7.89
C ALA A 139 10.27 7.66 -7.70
N GLY A 140 11.03 7.45 -6.64
CA GLY A 140 12.27 8.20 -6.39
C GLY A 140 13.31 7.99 -7.50
N HIS A 141 14.18 8.97 -7.68
CA HIS A 141 15.34 8.82 -8.56
C HIS A 141 16.21 7.64 -8.12
N LYS A 142 16.80 6.90 -9.06
CA LYS A 142 17.58 5.68 -8.75
C LYS A 142 18.67 5.94 -7.69
N ASP A 143 19.33 7.07 -7.74
CA ASP A 143 20.41 7.40 -6.80
C ASP A 143 19.91 7.86 -5.40
N ARG A 144 18.60 8.04 -5.24
CA ARG A 144 17.98 8.58 -4.02
C ARG A 144 16.94 7.62 -3.41
N ARG A 145 17.15 6.32 -3.56
CA ARG A 145 16.33 5.26 -2.95
C ARG A 145 17.11 4.58 -1.86
N PHE A 146 16.85 4.96 -0.62
CA PHE A 146 17.52 4.45 0.57
C PHE A 146 16.59 3.54 1.37
N CYS A 147 17.16 2.67 2.20
CA CYS A 147 16.36 1.96 3.19
C CYS A 147 17.16 1.76 4.50
N LEU A 148 16.42 1.52 5.60
CA LEU A 148 17.01 1.13 6.86
C LEU A 148 17.37 -0.37 6.85
N PRO A 149 18.31 -0.83 7.72
CA PRO A 149 18.85 -2.20 7.64
C PRO A 149 17.83 -3.33 7.71
N ASN A 150 16.75 -3.15 8.47
CA ASN A 150 15.72 -4.17 8.68
C ASN A 150 14.50 -4.02 7.75
N THR A 151 14.61 -3.20 6.72
CA THR A 151 13.51 -3.01 5.75
C THR A 151 13.33 -4.26 4.91
N ARG A 152 12.08 -4.63 4.69
CA ARG A 152 11.69 -5.69 3.76
C ARG A 152 10.85 -5.13 2.62
N PHE A 153 11.06 -5.63 1.43
CA PHE A 153 10.34 -5.23 0.23
C PHE A 153 9.50 -6.40 -0.30
N LEU A 154 8.31 -6.10 -0.81
CA LEU A 154 7.46 -7.07 -1.49
C LEU A 154 7.00 -6.52 -2.83
N LEU A 155 7.29 -7.26 -3.88
CA LEU A 155 6.68 -7.10 -5.20
C LEU A 155 5.71 -8.25 -5.45
N HIS A 156 4.54 -7.95 -6.01
CA HIS A 156 3.58 -8.94 -6.48
C HIS A 156 2.61 -8.32 -7.49
N GLN A 157 1.93 -9.15 -8.26
CA GLN A 157 0.89 -8.70 -9.19
C GLN A 157 -0.27 -8.02 -8.43
N PRO A 158 -1.00 -7.08 -9.07
CA PRO A 158 -2.18 -6.49 -8.46
C PRO A 158 -3.21 -7.57 -8.14
N MET A 159 -3.84 -7.43 -6.98
CA MET A 159 -4.95 -8.27 -6.55
C MET A 159 -6.24 -7.49 -6.66
N GLY A 160 -7.26 -8.11 -7.22
CA GLY A 160 -8.59 -7.53 -7.32
C GLY A 160 -9.64 -8.62 -7.39
N GLY A 161 -10.87 -8.25 -7.11
CA GLY A 161 -12.04 -9.12 -7.26
C GLY A 161 -13.18 -8.32 -7.86
N VAL A 162 -13.91 -8.92 -8.78
CA VAL A 162 -15.05 -8.30 -9.46
C VAL A 162 -16.29 -9.17 -9.28
N ARG A 163 -17.41 -8.52 -9.06
CA ARG A 163 -18.74 -9.16 -9.03
C ARG A 163 -19.67 -8.33 -9.89
N GLY A 164 -20.50 -8.98 -10.68
CA GLY A 164 -21.48 -8.32 -11.54
C GLY A 164 -21.89 -9.16 -12.73
N PRO A 165 -22.53 -8.56 -13.74
CA PRO A 165 -22.81 -9.21 -15.01
C PRO A 165 -21.53 -9.72 -15.69
N ALA A 166 -21.64 -10.78 -16.49
CA ALA A 166 -20.49 -11.40 -17.16
C ALA A 166 -19.67 -10.40 -18.00
N THR A 167 -20.34 -9.47 -18.66
CA THR A 167 -19.70 -8.44 -19.46
C THR A 167 -18.84 -7.50 -18.61
N ASP A 168 -19.33 -7.08 -17.44
CA ASP A 168 -18.57 -6.21 -16.53
C ASP A 168 -17.36 -6.95 -15.97
N ILE A 169 -17.53 -8.25 -15.63
CA ILE A 169 -16.40 -9.09 -15.17
C ILE A 169 -15.30 -9.18 -16.23
N ASP A 170 -15.68 -9.36 -17.53
CA ASP A 170 -14.69 -9.41 -18.62
C ASP A 170 -13.95 -8.08 -18.79
N ILE A 171 -14.66 -6.95 -18.71
CA ILE A 171 -14.07 -5.61 -18.79
C ILE A 171 -13.04 -5.41 -17.67
N GLU A 172 -13.43 -5.64 -16.42
CA GLU A 172 -12.57 -5.44 -15.27
C GLU A 172 -11.36 -6.40 -15.25
N ALA A 173 -11.58 -7.65 -15.67
CA ALA A 173 -10.47 -8.61 -15.80
C ALA A 173 -9.42 -8.11 -16.79
N ARG A 174 -9.82 -7.53 -17.92
CA ARG A 174 -8.90 -6.93 -18.89
C ARG A 174 -8.16 -5.72 -18.33
N GLU A 175 -8.83 -4.87 -17.53
CA GLU A 175 -8.17 -3.73 -16.88
C GLU A 175 -7.14 -4.17 -15.85
N ILE A 176 -7.43 -5.20 -15.05
CA ILE A 176 -6.46 -5.80 -14.12
C ILE A 176 -5.22 -6.35 -14.87
N ILE A 177 -5.41 -7.01 -16.02
CA ILE A 177 -4.32 -7.49 -16.86
C ILE A 177 -3.46 -6.32 -17.37
N LYS A 178 -4.08 -5.26 -17.88
CA LYS A 178 -3.37 -4.04 -18.34
C LYS A 178 -2.60 -3.38 -17.20
N MET A 179 -3.21 -3.29 -16.01
CA MET A 179 -2.56 -2.77 -14.80
C MET A 179 -1.32 -3.60 -14.45
N ARG A 180 -1.43 -4.93 -14.44
CA ARG A 180 -0.30 -5.83 -14.21
C ARG A 180 0.84 -5.59 -15.20
N GLU A 181 0.53 -5.51 -16.50
CA GLU A 181 1.54 -5.22 -17.52
C GLU A 181 2.22 -3.87 -17.30
N ARG A 182 1.46 -2.84 -17.00
CA ARG A 182 1.97 -1.49 -16.75
C ARG A 182 2.92 -1.48 -15.54
N LEU A 183 2.52 -2.08 -14.42
CA LEU A 183 3.34 -2.17 -13.22
C LEU A 183 4.62 -2.97 -13.46
N ASN A 184 4.55 -4.09 -14.18
CA ASN A 184 5.73 -4.88 -14.53
C ASN A 184 6.70 -4.09 -15.42
N ARG A 185 6.22 -3.32 -16.39
CA ARG A 185 7.05 -2.43 -17.21
C ARG A 185 7.69 -1.32 -16.37
N LEU A 186 6.94 -0.77 -15.41
CA LEU A 186 7.46 0.23 -14.48
C LEU A 186 8.61 -0.36 -13.65
N PHE A 187 8.42 -1.49 -12.98
CA PHE A 187 9.48 -2.12 -12.19
C PHE A 187 10.66 -2.57 -13.05
N ALA A 188 10.44 -3.04 -14.27
CA ALA A 188 11.53 -3.38 -15.21
C ALA A 188 12.41 -2.15 -15.50
N ARG A 189 11.81 -1.01 -15.82
CA ARG A 189 12.51 0.26 -16.02
C ARG A 189 13.26 0.72 -14.78
N GLU A 190 12.61 0.64 -13.61
CA GLU A 190 13.14 1.17 -12.36
C GLU A 190 14.25 0.30 -11.74
N THR A 191 14.23 -1.02 -11.98
CA THR A 191 15.23 -1.95 -11.46
C THR A 191 16.31 -2.32 -12.48
N GLY A 192 16.07 -2.10 -13.78
CA GLY A 192 16.97 -2.49 -14.86
C GLY A 192 16.84 -3.95 -15.28
N HIS A 193 15.89 -4.71 -14.74
CA HIS A 193 15.59 -6.06 -15.16
C HIS A 193 14.72 -6.12 -16.43
N SER A 194 14.72 -7.27 -17.12
CA SER A 194 13.80 -7.48 -18.23
C SER A 194 12.35 -7.62 -17.74
N TYR A 195 11.40 -7.29 -18.62
CA TYR A 195 9.97 -7.45 -18.35
C TYR A 195 9.63 -8.90 -17.95
N GLU A 196 10.21 -9.88 -18.63
CA GLU A 196 9.98 -11.31 -18.41
C GLU A 196 10.40 -11.72 -17.00
N LYS A 197 11.56 -11.22 -16.53
CA LYS A 197 12.03 -11.46 -15.15
C LYS A 197 11.07 -10.86 -14.15
N ILE A 198 10.71 -9.59 -14.30
CA ILE A 198 9.76 -8.93 -13.39
C ILE A 198 8.41 -9.67 -13.41
N SER A 199 7.90 -10.01 -14.59
CA SER A 199 6.61 -10.71 -14.72
C SER A 199 6.60 -12.08 -14.02
N LYS A 200 7.74 -12.78 -14.05
CA LYS A 200 7.93 -14.06 -13.36
C LYS A 200 8.00 -13.86 -11.84
N ASP A 201 8.82 -12.91 -11.39
CA ASP A 201 9.04 -12.67 -9.96
C ASP A 201 7.77 -12.16 -9.27
N THR A 202 7.02 -11.27 -9.93
CA THR A 202 5.79 -10.67 -9.37
C THR A 202 4.54 -11.56 -9.53
N ASP A 203 4.63 -12.72 -10.16
CA ASP A 203 3.48 -13.63 -10.30
C ASP A 203 2.94 -14.09 -8.95
N ARG A 204 3.81 -14.18 -7.95
CA ARG A 204 3.49 -14.42 -6.54
C ARG A 204 4.26 -13.43 -5.66
N ASN A 205 4.11 -13.56 -4.35
CA ASN A 205 4.80 -12.71 -3.39
C ASN A 205 6.31 -12.87 -3.49
N TYR A 206 6.99 -11.87 -4.00
CA TYR A 206 8.44 -11.82 -4.13
C TYR A 206 9.01 -10.90 -3.03
N TRP A 207 9.43 -11.52 -1.92
CA TRP A 207 10.00 -10.83 -0.78
C TRP A 207 11.50 -10.64 -0.94
N MET A 208 11.98 -9.47 -0.52
CA MET A 208 13.40 -9.11 -0.50
C MET A 208 13.75 -8.50 0.86
N SER A 209 14.89 -8.86 1.41
CA SER A 209 15.60 -8.12 2.45
C SER A 209 16.16 -6.81 1.88
N ALA A 210 16.69 -5.96 2.74
CA ALA A 210 17.33 -4.71 2.33
C ALA A 210 18.49 -4.96 1.33
N GLN A 211 19.32 -5.98 1.56
CA GLN A 211 20.44 -6.32 0.66
C GLN A 211 19.95 -6.88 -0.67
N GLU A 212 18.99 -7.82 -0.64
CA GLU A 212 18.40 -8.35 -1.87
C GLU A 212 17.73 -7.26 -2.72
N ALA A 213 17.14 -6.24 -2.08
CA ALA A 213 16.56 -5.09 -2.79
C ALA A 213 17.61 -4.20 -3.47
N ILE A 214 18.83 -4.10 -2.90
CA ILE A 214 19.98 -3.46 -3.57
C ILE A 214 20.40 -4.30 -4.78
N ASP A 215 20.60 -5.60 -4.60
CA ASP A 215 21.04 -6.51 -5.65
C ASP A 215 20.01 -6.58 -6.79
N TYR A 216 18.73 -6.36 -6.45
CA TYR A 216 17.62 -6.27 -7.41
C TYR A 216 17.52 -4.91 -8.12
N GLY A 217 18.26 -3.91 -7.69
CA GLY A 217 18.25 -2.56 -8.26
C GLY A 217 17.05 -1.70 -7.84
N LEU A 218 16.29 -2.12 -6.83
CA LEU A 218 15.19 -1.34 -6.27
C LEU A 218 15.67 -0.28 -5.29
N VAL A 219 16.71 -0.60 -4.51
CA VAL A 219 17.34 0.26 -3.49
C VAL A 219 18.77 0.59 -3.94
N THR A 220 19.25 1.80 -3.64
CA THR A 220 20.62 2.23 -3.93
C THR A 220 21.57 1.84 -2.82
N ARG A 221 21.19 2.12 -1.56
CA ARG A 221 22.00 1.77 -0.40
C ARG A 221 21.19 1.66 0.89
N ILE A 222 21.71 0.88 1.82
CA ILE A 222 21.26 0.83 3.20
C ILE A 222 21.91 1.98 3.96
N ILE A 223 21.11 2.72 4.73
CA ILE A 223 21.58 3.82 5.59
C ILE A 223 21.28 3.49 7.05
N SER A 224 22.17 3.94 7.95
CA SER A 224 22.04 3.68 9.39
C SER A 224 21.99 4.95 10.22
N LYS A 225 22.33 6.09 9.62
CA LYS A 225 22.33 7.41 10.26
C LYS A 225 21.57 8.41 9.41
N LEU A 226 20.95 9.38 10.07
CA LEU A 226 20.23 10.46 9.37
C LEU A 226 21.14 11.26 8.43
N SER A 227 22.40 11.44 8.82
CA SER A 227 23.42 12.10 7.98
C SER A 227 23.78 11.32 6.70
N ASP A 228 23.37 10.06 6.57
CA ASP A 228 23.67 9.27 5.37
C ASP A 228 22.72 9.61 4.19
N ILE A 229 21.68 10.40 4.44
CA ILE A 229 20.73 10.83 3.40
C ILE A 229 21.32 11.95 2.54
N HIS A 230 22.17 12.80 3.11
CA HIS A 230 22.73 14.03 2.51
C HIS A 230 24.24 13.95 2.36
#